data_48fd1eb16ffd26f9c5971799f3ae9a3f
#
_entry.id   48fd1eb16ffd26f9c5971799f3ae9a3f
#
_cell.length_a   1.000
_cell.length_b   1.000
_cell.length_c   1.000
_cell.angle_alpha   90.00
_cell.angle_beta   90.00
_cell.angle_gamma   90.00
#
_symmetry.space_group_name_H-M   'P 1'
#
loop_
_entity.id
_entity.type
_entity.pdbx_description
1 polymer ?
#
loop_
_entity_poly.entity_id
_entity_poly.type
_entity_poly.pdbx_seq_one_letter_code
_entity_poly.pdbx_strand_id
1 'polypeptide(L)'
;MVRWLKLFDHQYFGFWVLGLVLFAIQEIPYMVMPLFHLETNPIMNMVETSAALDVCEKVLGSLCIALMIFVVHEEAVLFSVAEGRERLFFAVAVGVLLLNFFGWGLYFGGNQSVFVMMLFIVVMPPLYYVAIGLWRRNVLLTAVGVVFLVVHFLHVYGNLKA
;
A
#
# COMPACT_ATOMS: atom_id res chain seq x y z
N MET A 1 15.92 14.12 -1.28
CA MET A 1 16.19 12.70 -0.97
C MET A 1 17.59 12.59 -0.40
N VAL A 2 17.76 11.84 0.68
CA VAL A 2 19.06 11.67 1.36
C VAL A 2 19.45 10.20 1.28
N ARG A 3 20.73 9.91 1.12
CA ARG A 3 21.32 8.55 1.13
C ARG A 3 22.40 8.52 2.21
N TRP A 4 22.36 7.47 3.06
CA TRP A 4 23.30 7.36 4.18
C TRP A 4 24.23 6.15 4.05
N LEU A 5 23.67 4.94 3.97
CA LEU A 5 24.42 3.69 4.02
C LEU A 5 24.01 2.78 2.85
N LYS A 6 24.98 2.21 2.15
CA LYS A 6 24.72 1.18 1.14
C LYS A 6 24.26 -0.10 1.82
N LEU A 7 23.12 -0.64 1.41
CA LEU A 7 22.57 -1.90 1.91
C LEU A 7 23.11 -3.07 1.08
N PHE A 8 22.79 -3.09 -0.20
CA PHE A 8 23.25 -4.09 -1.16
C PHE A 8 23.00 -3.57 -2.58
N ASP A 9 23.70 -4.11 -3.57
CA ASP A 9 23.61 -3.73 -4.97
C ASP A 9 23.51 -2.20 -5.14
N HIS A 10 22.43 -1.69 -5.72
CA HIS A 10 22.15 -0.27 -5.92
C HIS A 10 21.17 0.31 -4.89
N GLN A 11 20.91 -0.40 -3.78
CA GLN A 11 19.96 0.00 -2.72
C GLN A 11 20.71 0.65 -1.54
N TYR A 12 20.15 1.74 -1.04
CA TYR A 12 20.72 2.50 0.08
C TYR A 12 19.66 2.70 1.18
N PHE A 13 20.08 2.66 2.42
CA PHE A 13 19.34 3.26 3.51
C PHE A 13 19.42 4.77 3.37
N GLY A 14 18.28 5.43 3.37
CA GLY A 14 18.18 6.86 3.11
C GLY A 14 16.83 7.40 3.54
N PHE A 15 16.42 8.53 2.99
CA PHE A 15 15.11 9.12 3.28
C PHE A 15 14.49 9.74 2.03
N TRP A 16 13.29 9.29 1.68
CA TRP A 16 12.52 9.80 0.57
C TRP A 16 11.24 10.49 1.06
N VAL A 17 11.32 11.83 1.20
CA VAL A 17 10.20 12.63 1.73
C VAL A 17 8.92 12.48 0.91
N LEU A 18 9.02 12.33 -0.43
CA LEU A 18 7.85 12.11 -1.26
C LEU A 18 7.20 10.75 -0.97
N GLY A 19 7.97 9.73 -0.59
CA GLY A 19 7.43 8.44 -0.13
C GLY A 19 6.55 8.61 1.12
N LEU A 20 6.98 9.41 2.07
CA LEU A 20 6.18 9.75 3.25
C LEU A 20 4.86 10.46 2.86
N VAL A 21 4.93 11.43 1.92
CA VAL A 21 3.73 12.14 1.43
C VAL A 21 2.78 11.17 0.72
N LEU A 22 3.30 10.30 -0.15
CA LEU A 22 2.50 9.32 -0.87
C LEU A 22 1.83 8.30 0.06
N PHE A 23 2.54 7.88 1.11
CA PHE A 23 1.95 7.07 2.18
C PHE A 23 0.82 7.83 2.90
N ALA A 24 1.06 9.07 3.33
CA ALA A 24 0.04 9.87 4.02
C ALA A 24 -1.22 10.07 3.15
N ILE A 25 -1.06 10.26 1.83
CA ILE A 25 -2.19 10.35 0.90
C ILE A 25 -2.98 9.04 0.88
N GLN A 26 -2.31 7.89 0.80
CA GLN A 26 -2.97 6.58 0.79
C GLN A 26 -3.77 6.33 2.07
N GLU A 27 -3.30 6.81 3.22
CA GLU A 27 -3.95 6.62 4.52
C GLU A 27 -5.16 7.54 4.76
N ILE A 28 -5.40 8.55 3.92
CA ILE A 28 -6.50 9.51 4.10
C ILE A 28 -7.84 8.82 4.36
N PRO A 29 -8.28 7.79 3.58
CA PRO A 29 -9.58 7.16 3.81
C PRO A 29 -9.71 6.51 5.20
N TYR A 30 -8.63 5.88 5.68
CA TYR A 30 -8.60 5.29 7.03
C TYR A 30 -8.66 6.36 8.11
N MET A 31 -7.96 7.48 7.93
CA MET A 31 -7.95 8.59 8.89
C MET A 31 -9.31 9.28 8.99
N VAL A 32 -10.04 9.39 7.88
CA VAL A 32 -11.35 10.07 7.86
C VAL A 32 -12.52 9.13 8.16
N MET A 33 -12.30 7.81 8.15
CA MET A 33 -13.37 6.81 8.39
C MET A 33 -14.21 7.10 9.66
N PRO A 34 -13.64 7.48 10.82
CA PRO A 34 -14.44 7.76 12.01
C PRO A 34 -15.43 8.92 11.84
N LEU A 35 -15.21 9.79 10.85
CA LEU A 35 -16.10 10.93 10.58
C LEU A 35 -17.39 10.55 9.85
N PHE A 36 -17.42 9.36 9.22
CA PHE A 36 -18.55 8.91 8.39
C PHE A 36 -19.63 8.15 9.17
N HIS A 37 -19.66 8.08 10.46
CA HIS A 37 -20.73 7.52 11.30
C HIS A 37 -21.51 6.35 10.64
N LEU A 38 -20.76 5.38 10.08
CA LEU A 38 -21.31 4.29 9.29
C LEU A 38 -22.24 3.42 10.16
N GLU A 39 -23.46 3.11 9.69
CA GLU A 39 -24.39 2.20 10.36
C GLU A 39 -23.78 0.79 10.50
N THR A 40 -23.04 0.36 9.49
CA THR A 40 -22.25 -0.89 9.49
C THR A 40 -20.82 -0.59 9.10
N ASN A 41 -19.87 -1.27 9.69
CA ASN A 41 -18.45 -1.12 9.36
C ASN A 41 -17.75 -2.50 9.31
N PRO A 42 -17.99 -3.29 8.26
CA PRO A 42 -17.46 -4.65 8.15
C PRO A 42 -15.94 -4.71 8.25
N ILE A 43 -15.21 -3.72 7.69
CA ILE A 43 -13.74 -3.69 7.74
C ILE A 43 -13.22 -3.53 9.17
N MET A 44 -13.87 -2.67 9.98
CA MET A 44 -13.42 -2.44 11.36
C MET A 44 -13.93 -3.51 12.34
N ASN A 45 -15.02 -4.20 11.98
CA ASN A 45 -15.68 -5.17 12.85
C ASN A 45 -15.43 -6.63 12.41
N MET A 46 -14.42 -6.87 11.59
CA MET A 46 -14.03 -8.22 11.19
C MET A 46 -13.69 -9.09 12.39
N VAL A 47 -14.13 -10.34 12.35
CA VAL A 47 -13.75 -11.37 13.33
C VAL A 47 -12.38 -11.92 12.94
N GLU A 48 -11.42 -11.86 13.85
CA GLU A 48 -10.07 -12.39 13.62
C GLU A 48 -10.08 -13.91 13.59
N THR A 49 -9.78 -14.49 12.43
CA THR A 49 -9.79 -15.95 12.21
C THR A 49 -8.40 -16.60 12.37
N SER A 50 -7.31 -15.82 12.26
CA SER A 50 -5.93 -16.31 12.32
C SER A 50 -4.95 -15.29 12.88
N ALA A 51 -4.63 -15.40 14.15
CA ALA A 51 -3.63 -14.52 14.79
C ALA A 51 -2.26 -14.53 14.08
N ALA A 52 -1.88 -15.65 13.45
CA ALA A 52 -0.63 -15.73 12.69
C ALA A 52 -0.67 -14.85 11.42
N LEU A 53 -1.78 -14.90 10.67
CA LEU A 53 -1.96 -14.04 9.50
C LEU A 53 -2.06 -12.56 9.89
N ASP A 54 -2.76 -12.24 10.99
CA ASP A 54 -2.85 -10.89 11.54
C ASP A 54 -1.48 -10.29 11.84
N VAL A 55 -0.62 -11.04 12.56
CA VAL A 55 0.75 -10.61 12.85
C VAL A 55 1.57 -10.46 11.57
N CYS A 56 1.51 -11.43 10.65
CA CYS A 56 2.23 -11.37 9.38
C CYS A 56 1.80 -10.15 8.55
N GLU A 57 0.51 -9.87 8.47
CA GLU A 57 -0.05 -8.72 7.78
C GLU A 57 0.47 -7.39 8.35
N LYS A 58 0.38 -7.22 9.66
CA LYS A 58 0.86 -6.01 10.35
C LYS A 58 2.35 -5.77 10.14
N VAL A 59 3.16 -6.84 10.22
CA VAL A 59 4.61 -6.76 9.98
C VAL A 59 4.91 -6.40 8.54
N LEU A 60 4.27 -7.07 7.56
CA LEU A 60 4.51 -6.82 6.15
C LEU A 60 4.05 -5.42 5.72
N GLY A 61 2.88 -4.98 6.19
CA GLY A 61 2.39 -3.63 5.93
C GLY A 61 3.32 -2.56 6.49
N SER A 62 3.74 -2.70 7.75
CA SER A 62 4.71 -1.78 8.38
C SER A 62 6.04 -1.78 7.64
N LEU A 63 6.49 -2.95 7.18
CA LEU A 63 7.73 -3.08 6.42
C LEU A 63 7.61 -2.40 5.03
N CYS A 64 6.48 -2.52 4.33
CA CYS A 64 6.24 -1.80 3.08
C CYS A 64 6.36 -0.28 3.29
N ILE A 65 5.76 0.26 4.34
CA ILE A 65 5.86 1.69 4.68
C ILE A 65 7.32 2.09 4.93
N ALA A 66 8.03 1.33 5.77
CA ALA A 66 9.43 1.59 6.08
C ALA A 66 10.32 1.52 4.84
N LEU A 67 10.15 0.50 3.99
CA LEU A 67 10.92 0.33 2.76
C LEU A 67 10.63 1.45 1.76
N MET A 68 9.38 1.91 1.66
CA MET A 68 9.02 3.02 0.78
C MET A 68 9.68 4.33 1.20
N ILE A 69 9.79 4.59 2.49
CA ILE A 69 10.32 5.84 3.04
C ILE A 69 11.85 5.81 3.15
N PHE A 70 12.41 4.66 3.58
CA PHE A 70 13.81 4.58 4.01
C PHE A 70 14.74 3.79 3.08
N VAL A 71 14.22 3.13 2.04
CA VAL A 71 15.08 2.46 1.05
C VAL A 71 14.97 3.16 -0.29
N VAL A 72 16.13 3.58 -0.81
CA VAL A 72 16.24 4.37 -2.03
C VAL A 72 17.27 3.76 -2.98
N HIS A 73 16.99 3.84 -4.28
CA HIS A 73 17.96 3.43 -5.31
C HIS A 73 19.05 4.50 -5.50
N GLU A 74 20.26 4.11 -5.90
CA GLU A 74 21.39 5.04 -6.02
C GLU A 74 21.15 6.17 -7.05
N GLU A 75 20.43 5.87 -8.16
CA GLU A 75 20.11 6.85 -9.19
C GLU A 75 18.80 7.63 -8.88
N ALA A 76 18.11 7.28 -7.79
CA ALA A 76 16.81 7.90 -7.52
C ALA A 76 16.96 9.37 -7.15
N VAL A 77 16.17 10.22 -7.79
CA VAL A 77 15.94 11.63 -7.47
C VAL A 77 14.63 11.80 -6.71
N LEU A 78 14.31 12.99 -6.24
CA LEU A 78 13.08 13.21 -5.47
C LEU A 78 11.82 12.77 -6.24
N PHE A 79 11.73 13.14 -7.53
CA PHE A 79 10.68 12.74 -8.46
C PHE A 79 11.27 12.60 -9.86
N SER A 80 10.90 11.55 -10.58
CA SER A 80 11.26 11.37 -11.99
C SER A 80 10.19 10.55 -12.72
N VAL A 81 9.89 10.95 -13.93
CA VAL A 81 9.11 10.24 -14.94
C VAL A 81 9.77 10.38 -16.31
N ALA A 82 11.09 10.49 -16.33
CA ALA A 82 11.88 10.73 -17.55
C ALA A 82 11.84 9.50 -18.46
N GLU A 83 12.04 8.31 -17.90
CA GLU A 83 12.05 7.05 -18.65
C GLU A 83 10.63 6.51 -18.90
N GLY A 84 10.47 5.74 -19.99
CA GLY A 84 9.19 5.10 -20.31
C GLY A 84 8.71 4.14 -19.20
N ARG A 85 9.64 3.41 -18.59
CA ARG A 85 9.36 2.53 -17.45
C ARG A 85 8.87 3.33 -16.23
N GLU A 86 9.51 4.42 -15.89
CA GLU A 86 9.11 5.28 -14.78
C GLU A 86 7.71 5.86 -15.00
N ARG A 87 7.42 6.36 -16.22
CA ARG A 87 6.09 6.85 -16.59
C ARG A 87 5.02 5.79 -16.44
N LEU A 88 5.30 4.56 -16.91
CA LEU A 88 4.35 3.45 -16.83
C LEU A 88 4.01 3.14 -15.36
N PHE A 89 5.02 2.87 -14.52
CA PHE A 89 4.76 2.46 -13.15
C PHE A 89 4.26 3.60 -12.26
N PHE A 90 4.63 4.84 -12.54
CA PHE A 90 4.00 6.00 -11.91
C PHE A 90 2.51 6.09 -12.27
N ALA A 91 2.16 5.96 -13.55
CA ALA A 91 0.76 5.95 -13.98
C ALA A 91 -0.03 4.79 -13.35
N VAL A 92 0.58 3.60 -13.24
CA VAL A 92 -0.02 2.45 -12.54
C VAL A 92 -0.24 2.79 -11.07
N ALA A 93 0.75 3.36 -10.38
CA ALA A 93 0.61 3.74 -8.97
C ALA A 93 -0.52 4.75 -8.76
N VAL A 94 -0.61 5.78 -9.60
CA VAL A 94 -1.70 6.76 -9.56
C VAL A 94 -3.05 6.09 -9.85
N GLY A 95 -3.13 5.24 -10.86
CA GLY A 95 -4.37 4.52 -11.20
C GLY A 95 -4.85 3.62 -10.06
N VAL A 96 -3.94 2.88 -9.43
CA VAL A 96 -4.23 2.02 -8.26
C VAL A 96 -4.71 2.86 -7.07
N LEU A 97 -4.06 4.01 -6.80
CA LEU A 97 -4.47 4.92 -5.73
C LEU A 97 -5.88 5.49 -5.98
N LEU A 98 -6.18 5.90 -7.22
CA LEU A 98 -7.51 6.40 -7.59
C LEU A 98 -8.58 5.32 -7.47
N LEU A 99 -8.27 4.07 -7.86
CA LEU A 99 -9.17 2.93 -7.67
C LEU A 99 -9.40 2.62 -6.19
N ASN A 100 -8.37 2.74 -5.36
CA ASN A 100 -8.53 2.60 -3.90
C ASN A 100 -9.47 3.68 -3.34
N PHE A 101 -9.28 4.95 -3.70
CA PHE A 101 -10.16 6.04 -3.27
C PHE A 101 -11.60 5.88 -3.79
N PHE A 102 -11.75 5.43 -5.03
CA PHE A 102 -13.06 5.08 -5.57
C PHE A 102 -13.76 3.99 -4.74
N GLY A 103 -13.02 2.93 -4.37
CA GLY A 103 -13.52 1.88 -3.50
C GLY A 103 -13.97 2.39 -2.13
N TRP A 104 -13.18 3.27 -1.53
CA TRP A 104 -13.56 3.92 -0.27
C TRP A 104 -14.79 4.82 -0.44
N GLY A 105 -14.91 5.53 -1.56
CA GLY A 105 -16.12 6.31 -1.88
C GLY A 105 -17.37 5.43 -1.95
N LEU A 106 -17.28 4.25 -2.60
CA LEU A 106 -18.36 3.27 -2.64
C LEU A 106 -18.69 2.75 -1.23
N TYR A 107 -17.67 2.42 -0.45
CA TYR A 107 -17.82 1.91 0.92
C TYR A 107 -18.52 2.93 1.83
N PHE A 108 -18.10 4.17 1.82
CA PHE A 108 -18.73 5.26 2.58
C PHE A 108 -20.14 5.59 2.09
N GLY A 109 -20.42 5.36 0.80
CA GLY A 109 -21.74 5.46 0.20
C GLY A 109 -22.67 4.27 0.49
N GLY A 110 -22.25 3.31 1.33
CA GLY A 110 -23.05 2.15 1.74
C GLY A 110 -22.90 0.91 0.88
N ASN A 111 -22.10 0.95 -0.21
CA ASN A 111 -21.79 -0.27 -0.98
C ASN A 111 -20.62 -1.01 -0.33
N GLN A 112 -20.94 -1.82 0.67
CA GLN A 112 -19.99 -2.60 1.48
C GLN A 112 -19.94 -4.08 1.06
N SER A 113 -20.18 -4.37 -0.23
CA SER A 113 -20.11 -5.74 -0.74
C SER A 113 -18.68 -6.29 -0.62
N VAL A 114 -18.59 -7.61 -0.40
CA VAL A 114 -17.29 -8.31 -0.33
C VAL A 114 -16.44 -8.03 -1.57
N PHE A 115 -17.07 -7.94 -2.75
CA PHE A 115 -16.37 -7.61 -4.00
C PHE A 115 -15.72 -6.21 -3.94
N VAL A 116 -16.45 -5.18 -3.51
CA VAL A 116 -15.93 -3.80 -3.39
C VAL A 116 -14.80 -3.75 -2.38
N MET A 117 -14.99 -4.34 -1.21
CA MET A 117 -13.96 -4.38 -0.18
C MET A 117 -12.70 -5.08 -0.65
N MET A 118 -12.83 -6.31 -1.18
CA MET A 118 -11.67 -7.10 -1.61
C MET A 118 -10.92 -6.49 -2.78
N LEU A 119 -11.63 -6.03 -3.82
CA LEU A 119 -10.98 -5.52 -5.03
C LEU A 119 -10.34 -4.14 -4.78
N PHE A 120 -11.09 -3.19 -4.21
CA PHE A 120 -10.67 -1.79 -4.17
C PHE A 120 -9.99 -1.39 -2.85
N ILE A 121 -10.37 -2.00 -1.72
CA ILE A 121 -9.83 -1.59 -0.42
C ILE A 121 -8.70 -2.52 0.01
N VAL A 122 -8.81 -3.83 -0.24
CA VAL A 122 -7.83 -4.82 0.21
C VAL A 122 -6.69 -5.02 -0.80
N VAL A 123 -7.00 -5.17 -2.10
CA VAL A 123 -5.98 -5.46 -3.12
C VAL A 123 -5.20 -4.21 -3.54
N MET A 124 -5.85 -3.04 -3.60
CA MET A 124 -5.19 -1.83 -4.13
C MET A 124 -4.02 -1.32 -3.27
N PRO A 125 -4.05 -1.25 -1.93
CA PRO A 125 -2.92 -0.77 -1.15
C PRO A 125 -1.63 -1.56 -1.35
N PRO A 126 -1.60 -2.91 -1.28
CA PRO A 126 -0.39 -3.66 -1.60
C PRO A 126 0.09 -3.49 -3.05
N LEU A 127 -0.83 -3.43 -4.02
CA LEU A 127 -0.48 -3.15 -5.43
C LEU A 127 0.14 -1.75 -5.59
N TYR A 128 -0.30 -0.77 -4.82
CA TYR A 128 0.28 0.55 -4.79
C TYR A 128 1.75 0.50 -4.34
N TYR A 129 2.07 -0.23 -3.26
CA TYR A 129 3.46 -0.43 -2.83
C TYR A 129 4.30 -1.12 -3.90
N VAL A 130 3.77 -2.15 -4.56
CA VAL A 130 4.46 -2.82 -5.68
C VAL A 130 4.74 -1.84 -6.82
N ALA A 131 3.74 -1.05 -7.23
CA ALA A 131 3.88 -0.09 -8.32
C ALA A 131 4.91 1.01 -7.98
N ILE A 132 4.91 1.52 -6.75
CA ILE A 132 5.93 2.47 -6.27
C ILE A 132 7.32 1.82 -6.24
N GLY A 133 7.44 0.59 -5.76
CA GLY A 133 8.69 -0.16 -5.76
C GLY A 133 9.27 -0.29 -7.17
N LEU A 134 8.44 -0.66 -8.14
CA LEU A 134 8.80 -0.76 -9.55
C LEU A 134 9.16 0.61 -10.14
N TRP A 135 8.39 1.66 -9.84
CA TRP A 135 8.69 3.02 -10.27
C TRP A 135 10.04 3.51 -9.76
N ARG A 136 10.32 3.26 -8.48
CA ARG A 136 11.51 3.75 -7.79
C ARG A 136 12.70 2.81 -7.86
N ARG A 137 12.61 1.68 -8.57
CA ARG A 137 13.62 0.60 -8.61
C ARG A 137 13.97 0.08 -7.20
N ASN A 138 13.01 0.14 -6.27
CA ASN A 138 13.16 -0.39 -4.91
C ASN A 138 12.75 -1.86 -4.90
N VAL A 139 13.74 -2.75 -5.08
CA VAL A 139 13.51 -4.19 -5.21
C VAL A 139 12.91 -4.78 -3.94
N LEU A 140 13.36 -4.30 -2.75
CA LEU A 140 12.83 -4.78 -1.46
C LEU A 140 11.35 -4.44 -1.32
N LEU A 141 10.97 -3.19 -1.60
CA LEU A 141 9.57 -2.77 -1.55
C LEU A 141 8.71 -3.58 -2.51
N THR A 142 9.20 -3.83 -3.73
CA THR A 142 8.47 -4.63 -4.71
C THR A 142 8.25 -6.05 -4.22
N ALA A 143 9.29 -6.73 -3.73
CA ALA A 143 9.22 -8.10 -3.27
C ALA A 143 8.31 -8.24 -2.04
N VAL A 144 8.51 -7.38 -1.03
CA VAL A 144 7.68 -7.39 0.20
C VAL A 144 6.23 -7.03 -0.12
N GLY A 145 5.99 -6.07 -1.02
CA GLY A 145 4.65 -5.68 -1.47
C GLY A 145 3.88 -6.84 -2.12
N VAL A 146 4.56 -7.68 -2.93
CA VAL A 146 3.94 -8.89 -3.52
C VAL A 146 3.57 -9.90 -2.43
N VAL A 147 4.45 -10.15 -1.46
CA VAL A 147 4.15 -11.05 -0.33
C VAL A 147 3.01 -10.48 0.52
N PHE A 148 3.03 -9.18 0.78
CA PHE A 148 1.98 -8.49 1.52
C PHE A 148 0.64 -8.59 0.81
N LEU A 149 0.57 -8.47 -0.52
CA LEU A 149 -0.65 -8.64 -1.29
C LEU A 149 -1.31 -10.00 -1.03
N VAL A 150 -0.50 -11.07 -1.06
CA VAL A 150 -1.02 -12.43 -0.84
C VAL A 150 -1.51 -12.61 0.60
N VAL A 151 -0.71 -12.21 1.59
CA VAL A 151 -1.05 -12.39 3.01
C VAL A 151 -2.26 -11.54 3.38
N HIS A 152 -2.29 -10.27 2.97
CA HIS A 152 -3.39 -9.34 3.23
C HIS A 152 -4.70 -9.82 2.59
N PHE A 153 -4.64 -10.27 1.33
CA PHE A 153 -5.81 -10.83 0.67
C PHE A 153 -6.37 -12.05 1.40
N LEU A 154 -5.52 -13.03 1.73
CA LEU A 154 -5.96 -14.27 2.40
C LEU A 154 -6.53 -13.98 3.79
N HIS A 155 -5.87 -13.10 4.55
CA HIS A 155 -6.28 -12.75 5.90
C HIS A 155 -7.65 -12.05 5.90
N VAL A 156 -7.78 -10.95 5.15
CA VAL A 156 -9.04 -10.18 5.13
C VAL A 156 -10.19 -10.98 4.53
N TYR A 157 -9.93 -11.77 3.47
CA TYR A 157 -10.96 -12.64 2.88
C TYR A 157 -11.45 -13.72 3.85
N GLY A 158 -10.52 -14.30 4.65
CA GLY A 158 -10.89 -15.23 5.70
C GLY A 158 -11.79 -14.58 6.76
N ASN A 159 -11.41 -13.41 7.22
CA ASN A 159 -12.13 -12.67 8.26
C ASN A 159 -13.50 -12.15 7.80
N LEU A 160 -13.65 -11.78 6.51
CA LEU A 160 -14.95 -11.34 5.97
C LEU A 160 -15.96 -12.48 5.74
N LYS A 161 -15.48 -13.72 5.75
CA LYS A 161 -16.34 -14.91 5.58
C LYS A 161 -16.71 -15.60 6.88
N ALA A 162 -16.07 -15.25 7.98
CA ALA A 162 -16.34 -15.80 9.31
C ALA A 162 -17.59 -15.16 9.93
#